data_1214eeaa7d2ccbf55406a1c6fd16c745
#
_entry.id   1214eeaa7d2ccbf55406a1c6fd16c745
#
_cell.length_a   1.000
_cell.length_b   1.000
_cell.length_c   1.000
_cell.angle_alpha   90.00
_cell.angle_beta   90.00
_cell.angle_gamma   90.00
#
_symmetry.space_group_name_H-M   'P 1'
#
loop_
_entity.id
_entity.type
_entity.pdbx_description
1 polymer ?
#
loop_
_entity_poly.entity_id
_entity_poly.type
_entity_poly.pdbx_seq_one_letter_code
_entity_poly.pdbx_strand_id
1 'polypeptide(L)'
;SGFGLGTLLTPVFMLFFPIEIAIAITAFVHMLNNVFKLGLIGGHVNWKVLLKFGIPAIAGAFGGAYLLLKLSELNDPLVTYEAVGRTFQVMPVKLVIAILMVLFGIFELIPVLKKVHFGNRMLLAGGLLSGFFGGLSGHQGALRTAFLVRLGLTKEAFIATGIAIALAIDLTRIPMYS
;
A
#
# COMPACT_ATOMS: atom_id res chain seq x y z
N SER A 1 5.66 -5.30 13.41
CA SER A 1 4.45 -5.95 12.92
C SER A 1 4.23 -5.56 11.47
N GLY A 2 4.08 -6.54 10.57
CA GLY A 2 3.78 -6.31 9.16
C GLY A 2 2.32 -5.91 8.91
N PHE A 3 1.48 -5.94 9.94
CA PHE A 3 0.11 -5.42 9.88
C PHE A 3 0.18 -3.91 9.70
N GLY A 4 -0.11 -3.48 8.48
CA GLY A 4 -0.07 -2.07 8.13
C GLY A 4 -1.21 -1.31 8.80
N LEU A 5 -0.89 -0.14 9.34
CA LEU A 5 -1.93 0.83 9.72
C LEU A 5 -2.95 1.02 8.58
N GLY A 6 -2.50 0.95 7.32
CA GLY A 6 -3.36 1.03 6.14
C GLY A 6 -4.45 -0.03 6.09
N THR A 7 -4.13 -1.29 6.41
CA THR A 7 -5.10 -2.39 6.38
C THR A 7 -6.25 -2.21 7.39
N LEU A 8 -5.99 -1.52 8.50
CA LEU A 8 -7.00 -1.26 9.55
C LEU A 8 -7.68 0.09 9.38
N LEU A 9 -6.93 1.15 9.10
CA LEU A 9 -7.47 2.51 9.05
C LEU A 9 -8.29 2.79 7.79
N THR A 10 -7.86 2.27 6.63
CA THR A 10 -8.58 2.51 5.38
C THR A 10 -10.05 2.08 5.46
N PRO A 11 -10.41 0.85 5.89
CA PRO A 11 -11.82 0.45 6.01
C PRO A 11 -12.61 1.33 6.99
N VAL A 12 -11.99 1.73 8.09
CA VAL A 12 -12.67 2.59 9.08
C VAL A 12 -12.96 3.97 8.49
N PHE A 13 -11.99 4.58 7.80
CA PHE A 13 -12.21 5.89 7.17
C PHE A 13 -13.21 5.82 6.00
N MET A 14 -13.28 4.71 5.28
CA MET A 14 -14.28 4.51 4.22
C MET A 14 -15.74 4.50 4.71
N LEU A 15 -15.97 4.31 6.00
CA LEU A 15 -17.31 4.44 6.58
C LEU A 15 -17.79 5.89 6.66
N PHE A 16 -16.86 6.85 6.66
CA PHE A 16 -17.15 8.26 6.91
C PHE A 16 -16.77 9.18 5.74
N PHE A 17 -15.87 8.74 4.86
CA PHE A 17 -15.28 9.55 3.78
C PHE A 17 -15.37 8.84 2.43
N PRO A 18 -15.39 9.59 1.31
CA PRO A 18 -15.11 9.05 -0.01
C PRO A 18 -13.81 8.25 -0.03
N ILE A 19 -13.73 7.25 -0.93
CA ILE A 19 -12.65 6.26 -0.88
C ILE A 19 -11.26 6.86 -1.09
N GLU A 20 -11.13 7.82 -2.00
CA GLU A 20 -9.90 8.56 -2.27
C GLU A 20 -9.43 9.35 -1.06
N ILE A 21 -10.36 10.02 -0.36
CA ILE A 21 -10.08 10.76 0.87
C ILE A 21 -9.70 9.81 2.01
N ALA A 22 -10.40 8.68 2.15
CA ALA A 22 -10.09 7.67 3.16
C ALA A 22 -8.66 7.11 2.97
N ILE A 23 -8.27 6.84 1.71
CA ILE A 23 -6.93 6.38 1.37
C ILE A 23 -5.90 7.49 1.60
N ALA A 24 -6.21 8.75 1.26
CA ALA A 24 -5.32 9.89 1.49
C ALA A 24 -5.05 10.14 2.98
N ILE A 25 -6.09 10.14 3.81
CA ILE A 25 -5.96 10.31 5.27
C ILE A 25 -5.14 9.16 5.86
N THR A 26 -5.43 7.92 5.45
CA THR A 26 -4.65 6.75 5.87
C THR A 26 -3.17 6.89 5.49
N ALA A 27 -2.89 7.34 4.26
CA ALA A 27 -1.53 7.57 3.80
C ALA A 27 -0.81 8.64 4.62
N PHE A 28 -1.50 9.73 4.96
CA PHE A 28 -0.96 10.80 5.78
C PHE A 28 -0.59 10.32 7.20
N VAL A 29 -1.50 9.61 7.87
CA VAL A 29 -1.23 9.02 9.19
C VAL A 29 -0.06 8.03 9.12
N HIS A 30 -0.02 7.20 8.07
CA HIS A 30 1.05 6.24 7.84
C HIS A 30 2.39 6.94 7.60
N MET A 31 2.40 8.02 6.83
CA MET A 31 3.56 8.86 6.57
C MET A 31 4.12 9.45 7.87
N LEU A 32 3.29 10.09 8.69
CA LEU A 32 3.73 10.68 9.98
C LEU A 32 4.34 9.62 10.90
N ASN A 33 3.69 8.46 11.02
CA ASN A 33 4.22 7.34 11.81
C ASN A 33 5.57 6.83 11.25
N ASN A 34 5.74 6.80 9.93
CA ASN A 34 6.99 6.39 9.30
C ASN A 34 8.11 7.44 9.46
N VAL A 35 7.79 8.75 9.38
CA VAL A 35 8.74 9.83 9.67
C VAL A 35 9.28 9.70 11.10
N PHE A 36 8.39 9.53 12.08
CA PHE A 36 8.78 9.33 13.48
C PHE A 36 9.70 8.12 13.65
N LYS A 37 9.33 6.97 13.09
CA LYS A 37 10.15 5.75 13.16
C LYS A 37 11.48 5.90 12.45
N LEU A 38 11.51 6.57 11.29
CA LEU A 38 12.75 6.79 10.55
C LEU A 38 13.71 7.70 11.33
N GLY A 39 13.19 8.68 12.08
CA GLY A 39 13.99 9.48 13.00
C GLY A 39 14.71 8.65 14.07
N LEU A 40 14.11 7.53 14.51
CA LEU A 40 14.69 6.66 15.53
C LEU A 40 15.73 5.67 14.97
N ILE A 41 15.50 5.12 13.76
CA ILE A 41 16.30 4.00 13.23
C ILE A 41 16.85 4.26 11.83
N GLY A 42 16.74 5.46 11.30
CA GLY A 42 17.11 5.81 9.92
C GLY A 42 18.58 5.58 9.57
N GLY A 43 19.48 5.65 10.56
CA GLY A 43 20.91 5.33 10.38
C GLY A 43 21.19 3.90 9.87
N HIS A 44 20.22 3.00 9.99
CA HIS A 44 20.35 1.60 9.55
C HIS A 44 19.80 1.34 8.14
N VAL A 45 19.39 2.38 7.40
CA VAL A 45 18.86 2.23 6.04
C VAL A 45 19.90 1.65 5.09
N ASN A 46 19.54 0.56 4.41
CA ASN A 46 20.36 0.03 3.31
C ASN A 46 20.03 0.78 2.01
N TRP A 47 20.85 1.77 1.70
CA TRP A 47 20.69 2.65 0.54
C TRP A 47 20.65 1.93 -0.80
N LYS A 48 21.42 0.84 -0.94
CA LYS A 48 21.44 0.03 -2.17
C LYS A 48 20.10 -0.64 -2.43
N VAL A 49 19.48 -1.17 -1.39
CA VAL A 49 18.14 -1.77 -1.48
C VAL A 49 17.08 -0.69 -1.64
N LEU A 50 17.19 0.41 -0.89
CA LEU A 50 16.27 1.54 -1.02
C LEU A 50 16.21 2.07 -2.45
N LEU A 51 17.35 2.29 -3.11
CA LEU A 51 17.37 2.77 -4.49
C LEU A 51 16.84 1.73 -5.48
N LYS A 52 17.27 0.46 -5.37
CA LYS A 52 16.84 -0.58 -6.31
C LYS A 52 15.35 -0.93 -6.22
N PHE A 53 14.78 -0.85 -5.04
CA PHE A 53 13.37 -1.15 -4.81
C PHE A 53 12.53 0.14 -4.79
N GLY A 54 13.02 1.21 -4.15
CA GLY A 54 12.28 2.44 -3.92
C GLY A 54 12.02 3.24 -5.19
N ILE A 55 13.01 3.36 -6.10
CA ILE A 55 12.80 4.09 -7.36
C ILE A 55 11.68 3.46 -8.21
N PRO A 56 11.69 2.13 -8.48
CA PRO A 56 10.56 1.49 -9.14
C PRO A 56 9.25 1.59 -8.35
N ALA A 57 9.33 1.58 -7.01
CA ALA A 57 8.15 1.73 -6.18
C ALA A 57 7.49 3.11 -6.30
N ILE A 58 8.29 4.18 -6.44
CA ILE A 58 7.80 5.52 -6.74
C ILE A 58 7.05 5.53 -8.07
N ALA A 59 7.66 4.98 -9.13
CA ALA A 59 7.01 4.88 -10.45
C ALA A 59 5.70 4.08 -10.39
N GLY A 60 5.72 2.94 -9.68
CA GLY A 60 4.52 2.14 -9.43
C GLY A 60 3.44 2.91 -8.67
N ALA A 61 3.82 3.68 -7.64
CA ALA A 61 2.89 4.45 -6.82
C ALA A 61 2.16 5.53 -7.63
N PHE A 62 2.85 6.20 -8.55
CA PHE A 62 2.23 7.12 -9.51
C PHE A 62 1.17 6.39 -10.35
N GLY A 63 1.52 5.25 -10.96
CA GLY A 63 0.57 4.47 -11.76
C GLY A 63 -0.64 3.99 -10.96
N GLY A 64 -0.42 3.51 -9.73
CA GLY A 64 -1.50 3.06 -8.85
C GLY A 64 -2.43 4.19 -8.40
N ALA A 65 -1.87 5.34 -7.99
CA ALA A 65 -2.64 6.51 -7.60
C ALA A 65 -3.42 7.11 -8.79
N TYR A 66 -2.80 7.18 -9.97
CA TYR A 66 -3.48 7.60 -11.19
C TYR A 66 -4.66 6.68 -11.53
N LEU A 67 -4.48 5.36 -11.43
CA LEU A 67 -5.57 4.41 -11.67
C LEU A 67 -6.70 4.57 -10.64
N LEU A 68 -6.37 4.80 -9.36
CA LEU A 68 -7.38 5.08 -8.33
C LEU A 68 -8.24 6.27 -8.72
N LEU A 69 -7.62 7.40 -9.10
CA LEU A 69 -8.34 8.60 -9.50
C LEU A 69 -9.24 8.33 -10.72
N LYS A 70 -8.72 7.64 -11.72
CA LYS A 70 -9.51 7.27 -12.91
C LYS A 70 -10.69 6.35 -12.60
N LEU A 71 -10.52 5.40 -11.68
CA LEU A 71 -11.63 4.56 -11.22
C LEU A 71 -12.65 5.35 -10.40
N SER A 72 -12.22 6.38 -9.66
CA SER A 72 -13.11 7.26 -8.88
C SER A 72 -13.94 8.19 -9.75
N GLU A 73 -13.48 8.51 -10.98
CA GLU A 73 -14.25 9.28 -11.97
C GLU A 73 -15.43 8.48 -12.56
N LEU A 74 -15.44 7.14 -12.44
CA LEU A 74 -16.51 6.29 -12.90
C LEU A 74 -17.70 6.36 -11.93
N ASN A 75 -18.66 7.23 -12.23
CA ASN A 75 -19.79 7.52 -11.37
C ASN A 75 -20.98 6.54 -11.56
N ASP A 76 -20.97 5.72 -12.61
CA ASP A 76 -22.03 4.76 -12.86
C ASP A 76 -21.84 3.51 -11.99
N PRO A 77 -22.86 3.14 -11.18
CA PRO A 77 -22.79 1.93 -10.37
C PRO A 77 -22.83 0.68 -11.27
N LEU A 78 -21.99 -0.30 -11.01
CA LEU A 78 -22.00 -1.60 -11.68
C LEU A 78 -23.29 -2.37 -11.38
N VAL A 79 -23.78 -2.28 -10.14
CA VAL A 79 -24.99 -2.93 -9.66
C VAL A 79 -25.64 -2.02 -8.62
N THR A 80 -26.95 -1.89 -8.70
CA THR A 80 -27.78 -1.27 -7.66
C THR A 80 -28.74 -2.34 -7.13
N TYR A 81 -28.80 -2.52 -5.81
CA TYR A 81 -29.70 -3.48 -5.15
C TYR A 81 -30.29 -2.89 -3.89
N GLU A 82 -31.45 -3.41 -3.50
CA GLU A 82 -32.13 -3.05 -2.28
C GLU A 82 -31.95 -4.13 -1.22
N ALA A 83 -31.55 -3.75 -0.02
CA ALA A 83 -31.46 -4.62 1.14
C ALA A 83 -31.85 -3.85 2.41
N VAL A 84 -32.62 -4.48 3.29
CA VAL A 84 -33.04 -3.93 4.58
C VAL A 84 -33.69 -2.53 4.44
N GLY A 85 -34.48 -2.32 3.37
CA GLY A 85 -35.16 -1.03 3.09
C GLY A 85 -34.21 0.11 2.70
N ARG A 86 -32.98 -0.20 2.27
CA ARG A 86 -32.01 0.77 1.76
C ARG A 86 -31.49 0.35 0.39
N THR A 87 -31.24 1.34 -0.45
CA THR A 87 -30.63 1.16 -1.75
C THR A 87 -29.11 1.19 -1.62
N PHE A 88 -28.44 0.15 -2.11
CA PHE A 88 -26.98 0.04 -2.14
C PHE A 88 -26.49 0.10 -3.59
N GLN A 89 -25.39 0.79 -3.79
CA GLN A 89 -24.74 0.94 -5.08
C GLN A 89 -23.30 0.42 -5.03
N VAL A 90 -22.98 -0.50 -5.93
CA VAL A 90 -21.62 -1.05 -6.07
C VAL A 90 -20.87 -0.22 -7.10
N MET A 91 -20.04 0.71 -6.64
CA MET A 91 -19.18 1.54 -7.49
C MET A 91 -17.93 0.76 -7.93
N PRO A 92 -17.43 0.95 -9.18
CA PRO A 92 -16.26 0.26 -9.70
C PRO A 92 -15.04 0.37 -8.77
N VAL A 93 -14.72 1.57 -8.33
CA VAL A 93 -13.58 1.82 -7.44
C VAL A 93 -13.70 1.08 -6.11
N LYS A 94 -14.91 1.08 -5.50
CA LYS A 94 -15.15 0.40 -4.22
C LYS A 94 -14.99 -1.12 -4.37
N LEU A 95 -15.48 -1.69 -5.48
CA LEU A 95 -15.34 -3.11 -5.77
C LEU A 95 -13.86 -3.51 -5.92
N VAL A 96 -13.10 -2.77 -6.73
CA VAL A 96 -11.66 -3.03 -6.92
C VAL A 96 -10.90 -2.98 -5.60
N ILE A 97 -11.12 -1.93 -4.81
CA ILE A 97 -10.45 -1.79 -3.51
C ILE A 97 -10.87 -2.89 -2.53
N ALA A 98 -12.15 -3.25 -2.47
CA ALA A 98 -12.63 -4.33 -1.61
C ALA A 98 -11.97 -5.68 -1.98
N ILE A 99 -11.89 -6.02 -3.27
CA ILE A 99 -11.20 -7.22 -3.75
C ILE A 99 -9.72 -7.20 -3.32
N LEU A 100 -9.03 -6.08 -3.53
CA LEU A 100 -7.62 -5.96 -3.14
C LEU A 100 -7.43 -6.08 -1.63
N MET A 101 -8.31 -5.50 -0.82
CA MET A 101 -8.27 -5.62 0.64
C MET A 101 -8.43 -7.07 1.08
N VAL A 102 -9.38 -7.81 0.51
CA VAL A 102 -9.58 -9.23 0.81
C VAL A 102 -8.36 -10.03 0.39
N LEU A 103 -7.84 -9.84 -0.82
CA LEU A 103 -6.66 -10.55 -1.32
C LEU A 103 -5.43 -10.29 -0.45
N PHE A 104 -5.14 -9.03 -0.11
CA PHE A 104 -4.00 -8.69 0.75
C PHE A 104 -4.21 -9.13 2.20
N GLY A 105 -5.44 -9.07 2.72
CA GLY A 105 -5.78 -9.62 4.04
C GLY A 105 -5.52 -11.12 4.09
N ILE A 106 -5.94 -11.87 3.08
CA ILE A 106 -5.65 -13.31 2.95
C ILE A 106 -4.13 -13.53 2.84
N PHE A 107 -3.43 -12.74 2.03
CA PHE A 107 -1.97 -12.84 1.88
C PHE A 107 -1.23 -12.61 3.21
N GLU A 108 -1.70 -11.70 4.03
CA GLU A 108 -1.11 -11.43 5.35
C GLU A 108 -1.41 -12.53 6.38
N LEU A 109 -2.59 -13.18 6.28
CA LEU A 109 -3.02 -14.22 7.22
C LEU A 109 -2.39 -15.58 6.91
N ILE A 110 -2.14 -15.91 5.64
CA ILE A 110 -1.64 -17.24 5.25
C ILE A 110 -0.11 -17.30 5.40
N PRO A 111 0.44 -18.07 6.37
CA PRO A 111 1.88 -18.14 6.62
C PRO A 111 2.67 -18.74 5.45
N VAL A 112 2.05 -19.58 4.64
CA VAL A 112 2.69 -20.25 3.48
C VAL A 112 3.07 -19.23 2.41
N LEU A 113 2.26 -18.19 2.20
CA LEU A 113 2.54 -17.12 1.24
C LEU A 113 3.73 -16.26 1.66
N LYS A 114 4.04 -16.20 2.96
CA LYS A 114 5.26 -15.56 3.49
C LYS A 114 6.54 -16.34 3.15
N LYS A 115 6.42 -17.60 2.68
CA LYS A 115 7.56 -18.43 2.25
C LYS A 115 7.96 -18.21 0.79
N VAL A 116 7.18 -17.48 0.01
CA VAL A 116 7.53 -17.13 -1.38
C VAL A 116 8.77 -16.24 -1.36
N HIS A 117 9.79 -16.64 -2.13
CA HIS A 117 11.11 -16.04 -2.08
C HIS A 117 11.39 -15.39 -3.43
N PHE A 118 11.66 -14.11 -3.38
CA PHE A 118 12.08 -13.36 -4.55
C PHE A 118 13.57 -13.02 -4.41
N GLY A 119 14.39 -13.41 -5.38
CA GLY A 119 15.82 -13.08 -5.38
C GLY A 119 16.07 -11.60 -5.69
N ASN A 120 17.34 -11.18 -5.53
CA ASN A 120 17.79 -9.79 -5.80
C ASN A 120 17.43 -9.27 -7.20
N ARG A 121 17.29 -10.15 -8.19
CA ARG A 121 16.91 -9.79 -9.55
C ARG A 121 15.49 -9.29 -9.68
N MET A 122 14.63 -9.66 -8.72
CA MET A 122 13.22 -9.28 -8.71
C MET A 122 12.92 -8.01 -7.89
N LEU A 123 13.93 -7.32 -7.36
CA LEU A 123 13.74 -6.11 -6.56
C LEU A 123 13.07 -4.99 -7.37
N LEU A 124 13.42 -4.85 -8.65
CA LEU A 124 12.80 -3.86 -9.54
C LEU A 124 11.30 -4.15 -9.72
N ALA A 125 10.97 -5.40 -10.05
CA ALA A 125 9.58 -5.83 -10.22
C ALA A 125 8.80 -5.74 -8.90
N GLY A 126 9.44 -6.18 -7.80
CA GLY A 126 8.86 -6.08 -6.45
C GLY A 126 8.58 -4.64 -6.03
N GLY A 127 9.51 -3.72 -6.33
CA GLY A 127 9.32 -2.29 -6.11
C GLY A 127 8.13 -1.76 -6.89
N LEU A 128 8.10 -2.00 -8.20
CA LEU A 128 7.02 -1.54 -9.08
C LEU A 128 5.64 -2.05 -8.60
N LEU A 129 5.53 -3.34 -8.32
CA LEU A 129 4.27 -3.95 -7.83
C LEU A 129 3.88 -3.41 -6.45
N SER A 130 4.83 -3.35 -5.50
CA SER A 130 4.58 -2.82 -4.16
C SER A 130 4.15 -1.37 -4.20
N GLY A 131 4.79 -0.56 -5.04
CA GLY A 131 4.42 0.83 -5.26
C GLY A 131 3.04 0.97 -5.88
N PHE A 132 2.76 0.21 -6.96
CA PHE A 132 1.47 0.25 -7.66
C PHE A 132 0.30 -0.06 -6.72
N PHE A 133 0.36 -1.16 -5.98
CA PHE A 133 -0.69 -1.48 -5.02
C PHE A 133 -0.70 -0.52 -3.81
N GLY A 134 0.47 0.02 -3.44
CA GLY A 134 0.58 1.08 -2.46
C GLY A 134 -0.15 2.35 -2.88
N GLY A 135 0.01 2.78 -4.13
CA GLY A 135 -0.68 3.92 -4.72
C GLY A 135 -2.17 3.67 -4.95
N LEU A 136 -2.55 2.46 -5.37
CA LEU A 136 -3.94 2.14 -5.70
C LEU A 136 -4.81 1.94 -4.44
N SER A 137 -4.32 1.21 -3.45
CA SER A 137 -5.13 0.76 -2.31
C SER A 137 -4.48 0.96 -0.93
N GLY A 138 -3.24 1.42 -0.88
CA GLY A 138 -2.50 1.56 0.38
C GLY A 138 -1.83 0.28 0.88
N HIS A 139 -2.04 -0.88 0.24
CA HIS A 139 -1.57 -2.19 0.70
C HIS A 139 -0.17 -2.55 0.18
N GLN A 140 0.82 -1.70 0.49
CA GLN A 140 2.21 -1.92 0.04
C GLN A 140 3.02 -2.86 0.96
N GLY A 141 2.63 -3.01 2.22
CA GLY A 141 3.43 -3.62 3.28
C GLY A 141 3.72 -5.10 3.06
N ALA A 142 2.69 -5.87 2.70
CA ALA A 142 2.80 -7.31 2.50
C ALA A 142 3.76 -7.67 1.37
N LEU A 143 3.59 -7.03 0.19
CA LEU A 143 4.48 -7.24 -0.96
C LEU A 143 5.91 -6.81 -0.63
N ARG A 144 6.12 -5.58 -0.11
CA ARG A 144 7.44 -5.10 0.27
C ARG A 144 8.15 -6.10 1.19
N THR A 145 7.46 -6.59 2.23
CA THR A 145 8.02 -7.56 3.17
C THR A 145 8.43 -8.85 2.47
N ALA A 146 7.60 -9.39 1.57
CA ALA A 146 7.89 -10.61 0.84
C ALA A 146 9.18 -10.51 0.01
N PHE A 147 9.45 -9.35 -0.60
CA PHE A 147 10.67 -9.12 -1.36
C PHE A 147 11.89 -8.83 -0.50
N LEU A 148 11.74 -8.09 0.60
CA LEU A 148 12.88 -7.65 1.41
C LEU A 148 13.36 -8.68 2.43
N VAL A 149 12.49 -9.57 2.91
CA VAL A 149 12.79 -10.49 4.04
C VAL A 149 13.99 -11.42 3.78
N ARG A 150 14.31 -11.70 2.52
CA ARG A 150 15.37 -12.64 2.12
C ARG A 150 16.64 -11.99 1.59
N LEU A 151 16.78 -10.68 1.76
CA LEU A 151 17.98 -9.97 1.29
C LEU A 151 19.18 -10.08 2.25
N GLY A 152 19.07 -10.86 3.33
CA GLY A 152 20.14 -10.99 4.33
C GLY A 152 20.41 -9.70 5.11
N LEU A 153 19.44 -8.79 5.19
CA LEU A 153 19.55 -7.58 5.99
C LEU A 153 19.47 -7.90 7.48
N THR A 154 20.20 -7.13 8.31
CA THR A 154 19.95 -7.15 9.75
C THR A 154 18.51 -6.73 10.03
N LYS A 155 18.01 -7.06 11.21
CA LYS A 155 16.62 -6.71 11.61
C LYS A 155 16.38 -5.20 11.53
N GLU A 156 17.35 -4.42 12.01
CA GLU A 156 17.31 -2.96 12.01
C GLU A 156 17.32 -2.41 10.57
N ALA A 157 18.23 -2.91 9.72
CA ALA A 157 18.32 -2.51 8.31
C ALA A 157 17.06 -2.88 7.53
N PHE A 158 16.48 -4.06 7.77
CA PHE A 158 15.21 -4.48 7.16
C PHE A 158 14.07 -3.53 7.52
N ILE A 159 13.93 -3.19 8.82
CA ILE A 159 12.87 -2.31 9.30
C ILE A 159 13.09 -0.89 8.77
N ALA A 160 14.30 -0.33 8.93
CA ALA A 160 14.62 1.03 8.50
C ALA A 160 14.45 1.23 6.98
N THR A 161 14.96 0.28 6.17
CA THR A 161 14.82 0.32 4.72
C THR A 161 13.35 0.19 4.29
N GLY A 162 12.61 -0.71 4.94
CA GLY A 162 11.17 -0.87 4.69
C GLY A 162 10.37 0.39 5.01
N ILE A 163 10.70 1.10 6.09
CA ILE A 163 10.07 2.39 6.46
C ILE A 163 10.44 3.47 5.44
N ALA A 164 11.71 3.57 5.03
CA ALA A 164 12.14 4.56 4.05
C ALA A 164 11.45 4.37 2.68
N ILE A 165 11.29 3.12 2.23
CA ILE A 165 10.53 2.80 1.01
C ILE A 165 9.05 3.20 1.17
N ALA A 166 8.44 2.88 2.33
CA ALA A 166 7.05 3.26 2.58
C ALA A 166 6.85 4.77 2.55
N LEU A 167 7.75 5.51 3.17
CA LEU A 167 7.74 6.98 3.18
C LEU A 167 7.84 7.54 1.75
N ALA A 168 8.75 7.00 0.92
CA ALA A 168 8.89 7.41 -0.46
C ALA A 168 7.60 7.21 -1.27
N ILE A 169 6.91 6.07 -1.08
CA ILE A 169 5.62 5.80 -1.72
C ILE A 169 4.54 6.77 -1.21
N ASP A 170 4.46 7.00 0.12
CA ASP A 170 3.46 7.89 0.71
C ASP A 170 3.65 9.34 0.25
N LEU A 171 4.90 9.83 0.18
CA LEU A 171 5.24 11.16 -0.35
C LEU A 171 4.87 11.33 -1.83
N THR A 172 4.87 10.23 -2.59
CA THR A 172 4.51 10.25 -4.01
C THR A 172 3.00 10.30 -4.20
N ARG A 173 2.24 9.51 -3.46
CA ARG A 173 0.80 9.33 -3.68
C ARG A 173 -0.07 10.39 -3.02
N ILE A 174 0.34 10.92 -1.85
CA ILE A 174 -0.46 11.92 -1.12
C ILE A 174 -0.75 13.15 -1.98
N PRO A 175 0.24 13.78 -2.67
CA PRO A 175 -0.03 14.94 -3.52
C PRO A 175 -0.94 14.64 -4.71
N MET A 176 -1.10 13.37 -5.10
CA MET A 176 -1.98 13.01 -6.21
C MET A 176 -3.46 12.90 -5.81
N TYR A 177 -3.72 12.75 -4.51
CA TYR A 177 -5.08 12.65 -3.96
C TYR A 177 -5.65 13.99 -3.47
N SER A 178 -4.84 15.07 -3.51
CA SER A 178 -5.21 16.42 -3.05
C SER A 178 -5.91 17.26 -4.12
#